data_e0b7e2d96327104b3a9507024a01fdce
#
_entry.id   e0b7e2d96327104b3a9507024a01fdce
#
_cell.length_a   1.000
_cell.length_b   1.000
_cell.length_c   1.000
_cell.angle_alpha   90.00
_cell.angle_beta   90.00
_cell.angle_gamma   90.00
#
_symmetry.space_group_name_H-M   'P 1'
#
loop_
_entity.id
_entity.type
_entity.pdbx_description
1 polymer ?
#
loop_
_entity_poly.entity_id
_entity_poly.type
_entity_poly.pdbx_seq_one_letter_code
_entity_poly.pdbx_strand_id
1 'polypeptide(L)'
;LFITACGGGGGGGGGSSDGGGYSPNNPPIIDGSTTSFSVLENQTSAFTVQASDADGDTLTYTISGGDDASLFNISSTGVVTFITAPDFEIPGDMNADNNYQLAVTVSDGSASDTESFTVTVTNDTSDDVTTLGIPAPGWVPAPTR
;
A
#
# COMPACT_ATOMS: atom_id res chain seq x y z
N LEU A 1 -59.47 -7.54 64.80
CA LEU A 1 -59.13 -6.23 65.24
C LEU A 1 -57.76 -5.83 64.78
N PHE A 2 -57.72 -4.96 63.89
CA PHE A 2 -56.66 -3.94 63.69
C PHE A 2 -55.22 -4.51 63.58
N ILE A 3 -54.37 -4.07 62.74
CA ILE A 3 -54.12 -2.80 62.04
C ILE A 3 -52.81 -2.91 61.36
N THR A 4 -52.72 -2.30 60.34
CA THR A 4 -51.89 -1.25 59.84
C THR A 4 -50.67 -1.71 59.08
N ALA A 5 -50.83 -1.47 57.81
CA ALA A 5 -49.75 -1.21 56.88
C ALA A 5 -48.86 -0.10 57.40
N CYS A 6 -47.60 -0.24 57.28
CA CYS A 6 -46.67 0.84 57.13
C CYS A 6 -45.81 0.54 56.00
N GLY A 7 -46.01 1.30 55.05
CA GLY A 7 -45.18 1.63 53.94
C GLY A 7 -43.84 2.13 54.43
N GLY A 8 -42.86 1.72 53.67
CA GLY A 8 -41.51 2.12 53.86
C GLY A 8 -40.81 2.08 52.54
N GLY A 9 -40.68 3.22 52.02
CA GLY A 9 -39.53 3.74 51.40
C GLY A 9 -38.93 2.92 50.25
N GLY A 10 -39.38 3.22 49.04
CA GLY A 10 -38.65 2.96 47.84
C GLY A 10 -37.30 3.63 47.91
N GLY A 11 -36.28 2.84 48.07
CA GLY A 11 -34.93 3.20 47.68
C GLY A 11 -34.83 3.05 46.20
N GLY A 12 -35.03 4.11 45.47
CA GLY A 12 -34.67 4.18 44.08
C GLY A 12 -33.16 4.09 43.96
N GLY A 13 -32.65 2.88 43.82
CA GLY A 13 -31.33 2.66 43.28
C GLY A 13 -31.38 3.02 41.81
N GLY A 14 -30.97 4.23 41.49
CA GLY A 14 -30.64 4.61 40.17
C GLY A 14 -29.46 3.72 39.71
N GLY A 15 -29.79 2.62 39.07
CA GLY A 15 -28.83 1.93 38.27
C GLY A 15 -28.45 2.86 37.12
N SER A 16 -27.35 3.58 37.28
CA SER A 16 -26.62 4.04 36.11
C SER A 16 -26.28 2.80 35.32
N SER A 17 -27.12 2.52 34.37
CA SER A 17 -26.70 1.76 33.21
C SER A 17 -25.68 2.64 32.51
N ASP A 18 -24.44 2.57 32.99
CA ASP A 18 -23.29 2.89 32.17
C ASP A 18 -23.32 1.91 31.03
N GLY A 19 -24.16 2.23 30.08
CA GLY A 19 -24.09 1.69 28.74
C GLY A 19 -22.81 2.22 28.14
N GLY A 20 -21.70 1.64 28.54
CA GLY A 20 -20.50 1.65 27.77
C GLY A 20 -20.90 1.01 26.46
N GLY A 21 -21.31 1.84 25.52
CA GLY A 21 -21.67 1.42 24.20
C GLY A 21 -20.46 0.72 23.61
N TYR A 22 -20.55 -0.58 23.53
CA TYR A 22 -19.61 -1.37 22.75
C TYR A 22 -19.88 -0.97 21.30
N SER A 23 -19.11 0.00 20.80
CA SER A 23 -19.07 0.27 19.38
C SER A 23 -18.33 -0.91 18.77
N PRO A 24 -18.97 -1.70 17.90
CA PRO A 24 -18.24 -2.75 17.20
C PRO A 24 -17.17 -2.11 16.32
N ASN A 25 -15.99 -2.72 16.32
CA ASN A 25 -14.91 -2.30 15.44
C ASN A 25 -15.32 -2.41 13.97
N ASN A 26 -15.14 -1.37 13.21
CA ASN A 26 -15.25 -1.38 11.76
C ASN A 26 -13.86 -1.70 11.18
N PRO A 27 -13.76 -2.63 10.20
CA PRO A 27 -12.48 -2.90 9.58
C PRO A 27 -11.99 -1.70 8.76
N PRO A 28 -10.67 -1.53 8.60
CA PRO A 28 -10.12 -0.58 7.67
C PRO A 28 -10.53 -0.93 6.24
N ILE A 29 -10.56 0.08 5.37
CA ILE A 29 -10.89 -0.09 3.94
C ILE A 29 -9.77 0.54 3.12
N ILE A 30 -9.16 -0.27 2.24
CA ILE A 30 -8.24 0.23 1.22
C ILE A 30 -9.06 0.85 0.08
N ASP A 31 -8.69 2.04 -0.39
CA ASP A 31 -9.26 2.58 -1.62
C ASP A 31 -8.75 1.78 -2.83
N GLY A 32 -9.53 0.80 -3.26
CA GLY A 32 -9.25 -0.05 -4.41
C GLY A 32 -9.64 0.57 -5.76
N SER A 33 -9.94 1.88 -5.83
CA SER A 33 -10.34 2.55 -7.08
C SER A 33 -9.22 2.56 -8.12
N THR A 34 -7.97 2.51 -7.67
CA THR A 34 -6.77 2.42 -8.53
C THR A 34 -5.82 1.37 -7.98
N THR A 35 -5.70 0.25 -8.68
CA THR A 35 -4.82 -0.87 -8.33
C THR A 35 -3.68 -1.07 -9.32
N SER A 36 -3.59 -0.24 -10.36
CA SER A 36 -2.54 -0.28 -11.37
C SER A 36 -1.89 1.09 -11.52
N PHE A 37 -0.57 1.11 -11.45
CA PHE A 37 0.25 2.32 -11.52
C PHE A 37 1.32 2.16 -12.60
N SER A 38 1.66 3.24 -13.28
CA SER A 38 2.79 3.30 -14.21
C SER A 38 3.85 4.23 -13.66
N VAL A 39 5.09 3.80 -13.66
CA VAL A 39 6.25 4.57 -13.21
C VAL A 39 7.35 4.50 -14.26
N LEU A 40 8.12 5.57 -14.38
CA LEU A 40 9.34 5.50 -15.18
C LEU A 40 10.39 4.68 -14.43
N GLU A 41 11.24 4.02 -15.18
CA GLU A 41 12.42 3.36 -14.62
C GLU A 41 13.39 4.35 -13.96
N ASN A 42 14.47 3.85 -13.38
CA ASN A 42 15.54 4.63 -12.74
C ASN A 42 15.10 5.44 -11.51
N GLN A 43 13.89 5.20 -10.97
CA GLN A 43 13.40 5.82 -9.75
C GLN A 43 12.82 4.80 -8.78
N THR A 44 12.95 5.06 -7.48
CA THR A 44 12.44 4.15 -6.45
C THR A 44 10.99 4.43 -6.06
N SER A 45 10.44 5.59 -6.37
CA SER A 45 9.06 5.93 -6.03
C SER A 45 8.08 5.10 -6.85
N ALA A 46 7.13 4.40 -6.20
CA ALA A 46 6.10 3.64 -6.88
C ALA A 46 4.72 4.30 -6.73
N PHE A 47 4.06 4.14 -5.59
CA PHE A 47 2.72 4.71 -5.35
C PHE A 47 2.44 4.84 -3.84
N THR A 48 1.27 5.36 -3.49
CA THR A 48 0.82 5.43 -2.10
C THR A 48 -0.53 4.72 -1.97
N VAL A 49 -0.61 3.77 -1.04
CA VAL A 49 -1.86 3.11 -0.66
C VAL A 49 -2.70 4.08 0.16
N GLN A 50 -3.93 4.33 -0.31
CA GLN A 50 -4.92 5.11 0.43
C GLN A 50 -5.83 4.14 1.20
N ALA A 51 -6.00 4.38 2.48
CA ALA A 51 -6.90 3.60 3.32
C ALA A 51 -7.58 4.51 4.35
N SER A 52 -8.74 4.10 4.81
CA SER A 52 -9.50 4.79 5.85
C SER A 52 -10.09 3.80 6.84
N ASP A 53 -10.32 4.30 8.04
CA ASP A 53 -11.00 3.57 9.10
C ASP A 53 -12.16 4.42 9.63
N ALA A 54 -13.34 3.78 9.81
CA ALA A 54 -14.56 4.48 10.23
C ALA A 54 -14.55 4.86 11.72
N ASP A 55 -13.77 4.17 12.53
CA ASP A 55 -13.61 4.45 13.96
C ASP A 55 -12.47 5.44 14.19
N GLY A 56 -11.65 5.70 13.18
CA GLY A 56 -10.50 6.60 13.25
C GLY A 56 -9.29 5.97 13.90
N ASP A 57 -9.20 4.64 13.84
CA ASP A 57 -8.08 3.89 14.42
C ASP A 57 -6.78 4.08 13.64
N THR A 58 -5.67 3.86 14.34
CA THR A 58 -4.34 3.96 13.71
C THR A 58 -4.10 2.78 12.79
N LEU A 59 -3.88 3.07 11.51
CA LEU A 59 -3.62 2.08 10.48
C LEU A 59 -2.14 1.70 10.40
N THR A 60 -1.89 0.41 10.20
CA THR A 60 -0.58 -0.16 9.89
C THR A 60 -0.60 -0.79 8.51
N TYR A 61 0.47 -0.59 7.75
CA TYR A 61 0.61 -1.04 6.36
C TYR A 61 1.72 -2.08 6.26
N THR A 62 1.44 -3.20 5.59
CA THR A 62 2.42 -4.26 5.35
C THR A 62 2.30 -4.81 3.94
N ILE A 63 3.43 -5.14 3.32
CA ILE A 63 3.43 -5.93 2.09
C ILE A 63 3.23 -7.39 2.51
N SER A 64 2.12 -7.99 2.09
CA SER A 64 1.69 -9.31 2.55
C SER A 64 1.83 -10.41 1.50
N GLY A 65 2.12 -10.07 0.25
CA GLY A 65 2.25 -11.05 -0.84
C GLY A 65 2.45 -10.40 -2.19
N GLY A 66 2.32 -11.21 -3.24
CA GLY A 66 2.59 -10.88 -4.63
C GLY A 66 3.93 -11.45 -5.08
N ASP A 67 4.05 -11.76 -6.37
CA ASP A 67 5.21 -12.46 -6.92
C ASP A 67 6.50 -11.63 -6.76
N ASP A 68 6.37 -10.30 -6.78
CA ASP A 68 7.47 -9.35 -6.72
C ASP A 68 7.54 -8.58 -5.39
N ALA A 69 6.79 -9.03 -4.37
CA ALA A 69 6.69 -8.38 -3.06
C ALA A 69 8.04 -8.05 -2.41
N SER A 70 9.03 -8.92 -2.61
CA SER A 70 10.38 -8.77 -2.05
C SER A 70 11.19 -7.62 -2.65
N LEU A 71 10.72 -7.03 -3.75
CA LEU A 71 11.35 -5.90 -4.43
C LEU A 71 10.91 -4.54 -3.90
N PHE A 72 9.94 -4.53 -2.97
CA PHE A 72 9.31 -3.31 -2.46
C PHE A 72 9.48 -3.13 -0.96
N ASN A 73 9.44 -1.87 -0.54
CA ASN A 73 9.22 -1.44 0.83
C ASN A 73 7.92 -0.65 0.94
N ILE A 74 7.31 -0.64 2.13
CA ILE A 74 6.19 0.22 2.46
C ILE A 74 6.46 0.98 3.75
N SER A 75 6.11 2.26 3.78
CA SER A 75 6.22 3.10 4.99
C SER A 75 5.00 2.95 5.89
N SER A 76 5.12 3.46 7.13
CA SER A 76 3.99 3.56 8.06
C SER A 76 2.85 4.47 7.58
N THR A 77 3.04 5.22 6.52
CA THR A 77 2.04 6.10 5.89
C THR A 77 1.54 5.56 4.56
N GLY A 78 1.83 4.30 4.24
CA GLY A 78 1.35 3.64 3.02
C GLY A 78 2.14 3.96 1.75
N VAL A 79 3.28 4.67 1.84
CA VAL A 79 4.13 4.94 0.66
C VAL A 79 4.89 3.69 0.27
N VAL A 80 4.67 3.20 -0.94
CA VAL A 80 5.37 2.05 -1.54
C VAL A 80 6.52 2.53 -2.40
N THR A 81 7.67 1.90 -2.24
CA THR A 81 8.89 2.20 -3.00
C THR A 81 9.58 0.91 -3.42
N PHE A 82 10.25 0.93 -4.56
CA PHE A 82 11.21 -0.12 -4.91
C PHE A 82 12.43 -0.06 -3.96
N ILE A 83 12.97 -1.21 -3.61
CA ILE A 83 14.25 -1.33 -2.86
C ILE A 83 15.42 -0.86 -3.72
N THR A 84 15.40 -1.26 -5.00
CA THR A 84 16.35 -0.82 -6.03
C THR A 84 15.54 -0.27 -7.19
N ALA A 85 15.97 0.85 -7.75
CA ALA A 85 15.32 1.42 -8.93
C ALA A 85 15.26 0.38 -10.06
N PRO A 86 14.10 0.16 -10.67
CA PRO A 86 13.96 -0.79 -11.77
C PRO A 86 14.63 -0.24 -13.03
N ASP A 87 15.07 -1.16 -13.89
CA ASP A 87 15.66 -0.94 -15.20
C ASP A 87 14.74 -1.62 -16.21
N PHE A 88 14.22 -0.89 -17.19
CA PHE A 88 13.23 -1.42 -18.13
C PHE A 88 13.83 -2.46 -19.08
N GLU A 89 15.10 -2.27 -19.48
CA GLU A 89 15.82 -3.16 -20.36
C GLU A 89 16.28 -4.44 -19.65
N ILE A 90 16.38 -4.39 -18.28
CA ILE A 90 16.77 -5.52 -17.44
C ILE A 90 15.73 -5.70 -16.33
N PRO A 91 14.51 -6.16 -16.67
CA PRO A 91 13.44 -6.30 -15.70
C PRO A 91 13.82 -7.19 -14.52
N GLY A 92 13.56 -6.71 -13.31
CA GLY A 92 13.85 -7.45 -12.07
C GLY A 92 12.66 -8.25 -11.54
N ASP A 93 11.48 -8.16 -12.16
CA ASP A 93 10.29 -8.91 -11.81
C ASP A 93 10.42 -10.39 -12.19
N MET A 94 9.58 -11.24 -11.57
CA MET A 94 9.71 -12.69 -11.64
C MET A 94 9.58 -13.24 -13.08
N ASN A 95 8.77 -12.61 -13.92
CA ASN A 95 8.48 -13.05 -15.28
C ASN A 95 9.10 -12.16 -16.37
N ALA A 96 9.83 -11.14 -16.00
CA ALA A 96 10.54 -10.19 -16.86
C ALA A 96 9.63 -9.49 -17.90
N ASP A 97 8.44 -9.06 -17.47
CA ASP A 97 7.47 -8.36 -18.31
C ASP A 97 7.27 -6.88 -17.92
N ASN A 98 8.07 -6.38 -16.96
CA ASN A 98 7.99 -5.03 -16.39
C ASN A 98 6.67 -4.73 -15.64
N ASN A 99 5.91 -5.78 -15.26
CA ASN A 99 4.71 -5.68 -14.45
C ASN A 99 4.93 -6.32 -13.07
N TYR A 100 5.23 -5.51 -12.10
CA TYR A 100 5.52 -5.91 -10.73
C TYR A 100 4.25 -6.07 -9.92
N GLN A 101 4.06 -7.23 -9.30
CA GLN A 101 2.85 -7.56 -8.53
C GLN A 101 3.15 -7.66 -7.04
N LEU A 102 2.34 -6.96 -6.24
CA LEU A 102 2.41 -7.02 -4.79
C LEU A 102 1.01 -6.93 -4.18
N ALA A 103 0.85 -7.47 -2.98
CA ALA A 103 -0.34 -7.30 -2.16
C ALA A 103 0.00 -6.53 -0.89
N VAL A 104 -0.85 -5.58 -0.52
CA VAL A 104 -0.72 -4.79 0.70
C VAL A 104 -1.88 -5.10 1.62
N THR A 105 -1.58 -5.36 2.88
CA THR A 105 -2.55 -5.48 3.96
C THR A 105 -2.47 -4.25 4.85
N VAL A 106 -3.63 -3.68 5.15
CA VAL A 106 -3.82 -2.60 6.11
C VAL A 106 -4.58 -3.15 7.32
N SER A 107 -4.13 -2.84 8.53
CA SER A 107 -4.75 -3.30 9.77
C SER A 107 -4.88 -2.15 10.77
N ASP A 108 -5.99 -2.15 11.51
CA ASP A 108 -6.28 -1.30 12.67
C ASP A 108 -5.86 -1.95 14.01
N GLY A 109 -5.32 -3.18 13.97
CA GLY A 109 -4.95 -3.99 15.12
C GLY A 109 -6.02 -5.01 15.54
N SER A 110 -7.26 -4.89 15.06
CA SER A 110 -8.39 -5.80 15.35
C SER A 110 -8.88 -6.51 14.09
N ALA A 111 -8.86 -5.81 12.98
CA ALA A 111 -9.28 -6.28 11.67
C ALA A 111 -8.27 -5.84 10.59
N SER A 112 -8.46 -6.30 9.36
CA SER A 112 -7.59 -5.92 8.25
C SER A 112 -8.30 -6.03 6.91
N ASP A 113 -7.81 -5.26 5.94
CA ASP A 113 -8.17 -5.34 4.53
C ASP A 113 -6.92 -5.57 3.68
N THR A 114 -7.05 -6.24 2.55
CA THR A 114 -5.93 -6.60 1.67
C THR A 114 -6.30 -6.36 0.21
N GLU A 115 -5.43 -5.67 -0.52
CA GLU A 115 -5.61 -5.38 -1.93
C GLU A 115 -4.34 -5.71 -2.72
N SER A 116 -4.51 -6.16 -3.97
CA SER A 116 -3.42 -6.47 -4.89
C SER A 116 -3.17 -5.31 -5.85
N PHE A 117 -1.90 -4.97 -6.03
CA PHE A 117 -1.45 -3.86 -6.86
C PHE A 117 -0.50 -4.33 -7.94
N THR A 118 -0.56 -3.67 -9.08
CA THR A 118 0.38 -3.86 -10.19
C THR A 118 1.10 -2.54 -10.48
N VAL A 119 2.42 -2.59 -10.56
CA VAL A 119 3.26 -1.46 -10.98
C VAL A 119 3.89 -1.80 -12.32
N THR A 120 3.52 -1.09 -13.37
CA THR A 120 4.13 -1.22 -14.69
C THR A 120 5.28 -0.23 -14.80
N VAL A 121 6.49 -0.72 -15.02
CA VAL A 121 7.65 0.10 -15.32
C VAL A 121 7.65 0.44 -16.80
N THR A 122 7.89 1.69 -17.11
CA THR A 122 7.94 2.22 -18.49
C THR A 122 9.32 2.75 -18.80
N ASN A 123 9.72 2.60 -20.06
CA ASN A 123 11.03 2.99 -20.55
C ASN A 123 11.23 4.52 -20.51
N ASP A 124 12.38 4.94 -20.00
CA ASP A 124 12.90 6.30 -20.15
C ASP A 124 13.95 6.32 -21.25
N THR A 125 13.55 6.59 -22.47
CA THR A 125 14.42 6.58 -23.65
C THR A 125 15.61 7.54 -23.59
N SER A 126 15.74 8.30 -22.52
CA SER A 126 16.87 9.24 -22.35
C SER A 126 18.17 8.53 -21.95
N ASP A 127 18.10 7.35 -21.37
CA ASP A 127 19.26 6.52 -21.01
C ASP A 127 19.53 5.37 -22.00
N ASP A 128 18.60 5.12 -22.90
CA ASP A 128 18.79 4.25 -24.06
C ASP A 128 19.93 4.76 -24.96
N VAL A 129 21.13 4.79 -24.45
CA VAL A 129 22.32 4.98 -25.29
C VAL A 129 22.51 3.71 -26.14
N THR A 130 21.58 3.54 -27.08
CA THR A 130 21.91 2.70 -28.22
C THR A 130 23.22 3.24 -28.77
N THR A 131 24.21 2.42 -28.74
CA THR A 131 25.41 2.57 -29.58
C THR A 131 24.96 2.50 -31.04
N LEU A 132 24.20 3.51 -31.47
CA LEU A 132 24.03 3.80 -32.89
C LEU A 132 25.44 4.07 -33.37
N GLY A 133 26.06 3.08 -34.04
CA GLY A 133 27.35 3.10 -34.73
C GLY A 133 27.94 4.46 -35.06
N ILE A 134 28.06 5.32 -34.04
CA ILE A 134 28.84 6.56 -34.11
C ILE A 134 30.28 6.08 -34.00
N PRO A 135 31.09 6.12 -35.07
CA PRO A 135 32.48 5.77 -34.97
C PRO A 135 33.10 6.62 -33.87
N ALA A 136 33.93 5.98 -33.03
CA ALA A 136 34.67 6.65 -31.97
C ALA A 136 35.28 7.95 -32.52
N PRO A 137 35.30 9.04 -31.77
CA PRO A 137 35.93 10.29 -32.21
C PRO A 137 37.39 10.00 -32.55
N GLY A 138 37.73 10.12 -33.82
CA GLY A 138 39.08 9.76 -34.35
C GLY A 138 39.08 8.72 -35.48
N TRP A 139 37.92 8.08 -35.79
CA TRP A 139 37.87 7.20 -36.97
C TRP A 139 37.88 8.04 -38.25
N VAL A 140 39.00 7.98 -38.94
CA VAL A 140 39.18 8.55 -40.29
C VAL A 140 39.06 7.42 -41.28
N PRO A 141 38.10 7.43 -42.22
CA PRO A 141 38.04 6.40 -43.27
C PRO A 141 39.34 6.41 -44.08
N ALA A 142 39.87 5.22 -44.34
CA ALA A 142 41.04 5.07 -45.19
C ALA A 142 40.78 5.66 -46.59
N PRO A 143 41.72 6.39 -47.16
CA PRO A 143 41.56 6.94 -48.52
C PRO A 143 41.37 5.80 -49.50
N THR A 144 40.26 5.82 -50.24
CA THR A 144 40.05 4.94 -51.38
C THR A 144 41.06 5.27 -52.47
N ARG A 145 41.83 4.28 -52.89
CA ARG A 145 42.69 4.35 -54.07
C ARG A 145 41.87 4.10 -55.31
#